data_c47f49fe4e20aaee96a3483edb6a3936
#
_entry.id   c47f49fe4e20aaee96a3483edb6a3936
#
_cell.length_a   1.000
_cell.length_b   1.000
_cell.length_c   1.000
_cell.angle_alpha   90.00
_cell.angle_beta   90.00
_cell.angle_gamma   90.00
#
_symmetry.space_group_name_H-M   'P 1'
#
loop_
_entity.id
_entity.type
_entity.pdbx_description
1 polymer ?
#
loop_
_entity_poly.entity_id
_entity_poly.type
_entity_poly.pdbx_seq_one_letter_code
_entity_poly.pdbx_strand_id
1 'polypeptide(L)'
;MRDAMTERFENLFARLAQRHEGACVPFVNLCDPDPGTSLAVLETLVASGADALELGIPFSDPCADGPVVEASADRALANGATPACYLDVLRRFRTAHPETPVCLMLYINLVAPPGVRRFMQAAADAGADAVLIPDLPTSMREAEPEWDEAAREAGLHLVAIVPPNASDERVARIAGLTSGYTYLLSRVGITGTDHASGTPAERIIRDLERAKAPPALLGFGISTPEHVRRALEAGAAGVIVGSALVKIVSEHLGDRDAMLKALGSAAAPFKATTRTA
;
A
#
# COMPACT_ATOMS: atom_id res chain seq x y z
N MET A 1 -9.66 11.13 -20.56
CA MET A 1 -9.03 11.48 -19.28
C MET A 1 -9.08 10.34 -18.25
N ARG A 2 -9.84 9.23 -18.47
CA ARG A 2 -9.91 8.06 -17.58
C ARG A 2 -8.74 7.07 -17.75
N ASP A 3 -8.13 6.99 -18.94
CA ASP A 3 -7.02 6.05 -19.21
C ASP A 3 -5.71 6.42 -18.49
N ALA A 4 -5.47 7.70 -18.22
CA ALA A 4 -4.23 8.15 -17.59
C ALA A 4 -4.10 7.82 -16.09
N MET A 5 -5.19 7.53 -15.39
CA MET A 5 -5.15 7.21 -13.94
C MET A 5 -4.76 5.76 -13.67
N THR A 6 -5.24 4.84 -14.48
CA THR A 6 -4.90 3.40 -14.38
C THR A 6 -3.45 3.10 -14.73
N GLU A 7 -2.81 3.93 -15.54
CA GLU A 7 -1.46 3.70 -16.04
C GLU A 7 -0.33 4.05 -15.05
N ARG A 8 -0.62 4.73 -13.92
CA ARG A 8 0.47 5.20 -13.03
C ARG A 8 1.25 4.06 -12.40
N PHE A 9 0.60 2.97 -12.00
CA PHE A 9 1.29 1.80 -11.48
C PHE A 9 2.07 1.07 -12.58
N GLU A 10 1.49 0.88 -13.77
CA GLU A 10 2.19 0.28 -14.91
C GLU A 10 3.42 1.10 -15.30
N ASN A 11 3.26 2.43 -15.43
CA ASN A 11 4.34 3.35 -15.75
C ASN A 11 5.43 3.34 -14.66
N LEU A 12 5.04 3.24 -13.39
CA LEU A 12 5.99 3.11 -12.28
C LEU A 12 6.83 1.86 -12.42
N PHE A 13 6.21 0.69 -12.54
CA PHE A 13 6.93 -0.57 -12.61
C PHE A 13 7.77 -0.69 -13.88
N ALA A 14 7.29 -0.20 -15.02
CA ALA A 14 8.08 -0.14 -16.26
C ALA A 14 9.33 0.72 -16.10
N ARG A 15 9.21 1.89 -15.46
CA ARG A 15 10.35 2.78 -15.17
C ARG A 15 11.34 2.15 -14.21
N LEU A 16 10.88 1.50 -13.13
CA LEU A 16 11.74 0.85 -12.15
C LEU A 16 12.48 -0.35 -12.76
N ALA A 17 11.79 -1.16 -13.57
CA ALA A 17 12.42 -2.27 -14.28
C ALA A 17 13.55 -1.82 -15.20
N GLN A 18 13.38 -0.71 -15.94
CA GLN A 18 14.44 -0.13 -16.78
C GLN A 18 15.67 0.34 -15.97
N ARG A 19 15.47 0.69 -14.70
CA ARG A 19 16.53 1.15 -13.80
C ARG A 19 17.11 0.04 -12.94
N HIS A 20 16.57 -1.16 -13.01
CA HIS A 20 16.89 -2.26 -12.10
C HIS A 20 16.69 -1.86 -10.63
N GLU A 21 15.61 -1.15 -10.33
CA GLU A 21 15.25 -0.69 -8.99
C GLU A 21 13.97 -1.39 -8.52
N GLY A 22 13.86 -1.67 -7.22
CA GLY A 22 12.60 -2.06 -6.60
C GLY A 22 11.76 -0.85 -6.19
N ALA A 23 10.45 -1.04 -6.05
CA ALA A 23 9.54 -0.02 -5.54
C ALA A 23 9.68 0.13 -4.02
N CYS A 24 9.69 1.38 -3.54
CA CYS A 24 9.57 1.74 -2.13
C CYS A 24 8.22 2.43 -1.93
N VAL A 25 7.30 1.75 -1.21
CA VAL A 25 5.94 2.22 -0.99
C VAL A 25 5.70 2.42 0.52
N PRO A 26 5.84 3.65 1.04
CA PRO A 26 5.43 3.96 2.41
C PRO A 26 3.93 3.81 2.61
N PHE A 27 3.55 3.26 3.80
CA PHE A 27 2.19 3.28 4.30
C PHE A 27 2.06 4.26 5.47
N VAL A 28 1.03 5.12 5.44
CA VAL A 28 0.60 5.96 6.56
C VAL A 28 -0.92 6.14 6.54
N ASN A 29 -1.54 6.40 7.70
CA ASN A 29 -2.96 6.76 7.75
C ASN A 29 -3.17 8.21 7.31
N LEU A 30 -4.20 8.43 6.47
CA LEU A 30 -4.67 9.77 6.12
C LEU A 30 -5.19 10.50 7.36
N CYS A 31 -4.98 11.80 7.40
CA CYS A 31 -5.36 12.68 8.51
C CYS A 31 -4.62 12.41 9.84
N ASP A 32 -3.58 11.58 9.87
CA ASP A 32 -2.75 11.38 11.04
C ASP A 32 -1.53 12.33 11.02
N PRO A 33 -1.21 13.06 12.09
CA PRO A 33 -1.99 13.26 13.33
C PRO A 33 -3.16 14.22 13.17
N ASP A 34 -3.18 15.04 12.15
CA ASP A 34 -4.21 15.99 11.74
C ASP A 34 -4.13 16.23 10.21
N PRO A 35 -5.18 16.78 9.57
CA PRO A 35 -5.23 16.91 8.09
C PRO A 35 -4.10 17.77 7.50
N GLY A 36 -3.71 18.83 8.18
CA GLY A 36 -2.66 19.74 7.70
C GLY A 36 -1.27 19.10 7.78
N THR A 37 -0.99 18.41 8.88
CA THR A 37 0.27 17.69 9.09
C THR A 37 0.31 16.43 8.21
N SER A 38 -0.81 15.74 8.02
CA SER A 38 -0.90 14.57 7.14
C SER A 38 -0.43 14.87 5.72
N LEU A 39 -0.87 15.97 5.11
CA LEU A 39 -0.39 16.36 3.77
C LEU A 39 1.14 16.55 3.75
N ALA A 40 1.71 17.22 4.75
CA ALA A 40 3.16 17.40 4.83
C ALA A 40 3.93 16.09 5.05
N VAL A 41 3.33 15.12 5.76
CA VAL A 41 3.87 13.76 5.89
C VAL A 41 3.96 13.10 4.50
N LEU A 42 2.89 13.15 3.70
CA LEU A 42 2.88 12.58 2.33
C LEU A 42 3.95 13.24 1.44
N GLU A 43 4.03 14.58 1.47
CA GLU A 43 5.03 15.34 0.71
C GLU A 43 6.46 14.99 1.14
N THR A 44 6.71 14.82 2.44
CA THR A 44 8.01 14.39 2.98
C THR A 44 8.39 12.99 2.51
N LEU A 45 7.45 12.05 2.48
CA LEU A 45 7.70 10.69 2.00
C LEU A 45 8.08 10.68 0.52
N VAL A 46 7.37 11.46 -0.32
CA VAL A 46 7.71 11.60 -1.75
C VAL A 46 9.07 12.26 -1.93
N ALA A 47 9.35 13.34 -1.19
CA ALA A 47 10.66 14.01 -1.22
C ALA A 47 11.81 13.09 -0.77
N SER A 48 11.51 12.09 0.08
CA SER A 48 12.47 11.07 0.53
C SER A 48 12.65 9.90 -0.43
N GLY A 49 11.94 9.93 -1.59
CA GLY A 49 12.09 8.98 -2.67
C GLY A 49 11.04 7.88 -2.72
N ALA A 50 9.89 8.04 -2.07
CA ALA A 50 8.77 7.11 -2.24
C ALA A 50 8.37 7.05 -3.74
N ASP A 51 8.21 5.84 -4.25
CA ASP A 51 7.81 5.60 -5.64
C ASP A 51 6.29 5.61 -5.82
N ALA A 52 5.57 5.18 -4.79
CA ALA A 52 4.12 5.23 -4.66
C ALA A 52 3.76 5.38 -3.18
N LEU A 53 2.51 5.64 -2.86
CA LEU A 53 2.02 5.68 -1.48
C LEU A 53 0.88 4.69 -1.28
N GLU A 54 0.87 4.01 -0.15
CA GLU A 54 -0.29 3.28 0.37
C GLU A 54 -0.86 4.08 1.54
N LEU A 55 -2.11 4.49 1.43
CA LEU A 55 -2.75 5.42 2.36
C LEU A 55 -3.91 4.74 3.07
N GLY A 56 -3.76 4.52 4.37
CA GLY A 56 -4.82 3.97 5.20
C GLY A 56 -5.95 5.00 5.41
N ILE A 57 -7.19 4.56 5.25
CA ILE A 57 -8.34 5.35 5.69
C ILE A 57 -8.61 4.99 7.15
N PRO A 58 -8.58 5.98 8.09
CA PRO A 58 -8.79 5.72 9.50
C PRO A 58 -10.12 5.02 9.77
N PHE A 59 -10.08 3.94 10.55
CA PHE A 59 -11.23 3.14 10.92
C PHE A 59 -11.15 2.73 12.40
N SER A 60 -12.29 2.67 13.09
CA SER A 60 -12.36 2.37 14.52
C SER A 60 -12.11 0.91 14.89
N ASP A 61 -12.30 -0.01 13.92
CA ASP A 61 -12.29 -1.46 14.18
C ASP A 61 -11.38 -2.21 13.17
N PRO A 62 -10.10 -1.87 13.04
CA PRO A 62 -9.19 -2.42 12.05
C PRO A 62 -8.77 -3.85 12.41
N CYS A 63 -9.33 -4.85 11.76
CA CYS A 63 -9.08 -6.27 12.08
C CYS A 63 -7.73 -6.81 11.54
N ALA A 64 -7.05 -6.09 10.63
CA ALA A 64 -5.82 -6.52 10.00
C ALA A 64 -4.59 -5.68 10.42
N ASP A 65 -4.78 -4.61 11.17
CA ASP A 65 -3.71 -3.70 11.58
C ASP A 65 -3.02 -4.13 12.87
N GLY A 66 -1.75 -3.78 12.99
CA GLY A 66 -1.02 -3.89 14.24
C GLY A 66 -1.21 -2.64 15.11
N PRO A 67 -0.83 -2.72 16.41
CA PRO A 67 -1.16 -1.69 17.41
C PRO A 67 -0.61 -0.29 17.07
N VAL A 68 0.46 -0.18 16.33
CA VAL A 68 1.04 1.11 15.90
C VAL A 68 0.16 1.78 14.85
N VAL A 69 -0.36 1.02 13.90
CA VAL A 69 -1.24 1.52 12.84
C VAL A 69 -2.63 1.81 13.37
N GLU A 70 -3.15 0.93 14.25
CA GLU A 70 -4.40 1.13 14.98
C GLU A 70 -4.39 2.44 15.78
N ALA A 71 -3.35 2.67 16.61
CA ALA A 71 -3.20 3.91 17.37
C ALA A 71 -3.10 5.16 16.48
N SER A 72 -2.58 5.04 15.28
CA SER A 72 -2.55 6.11 14.27
C SER A 72 -3.95 6.39 13.72
N ALA A 73 -4.75 5.35 13.44
CA ALA A 73 -6.14 5.51 13.00
C ALA A 73 -6.99 6.17 14.10
N ASP A 74 -6.89 5.70 15.35
CA ASP A 74 -7.58 6.27 16.51
C ASP A 74 -7.25 7.75 16.68
N ARG A 75 -5.97 8.12 16.56
CA ARG A 75 -5.51 9.51 16.66
C ARG A 75 -6.10 10.38 15.56
N ALA A 76 -6.10 9.91 14.32
CA ALA A 76 -6.72 10.61 13.20
C ALA A 76 -8.23 10.82 13.43
N LEU A 77 -8.95 9.79 13.88
CA LEU A 77 -10.38 9.87 14.19
C LEU A 77 -10.66 10.85 15.34
N ALA A 78 -9.87 10.80 16.41
CA ALA A 78 -9.99 11.71 17.55
C ALA A 78 -9.76 13.18 17.13
N ASN A 79 -8.93 13.43 16.12
CA ASN A 79 -8.67 14.75 15.56
C ASN A 79 -9.58 15.11 14.38
N GLY A 80 -10.71 14.43 14.23
CA GLY A 80 -11.79 14.80 13.33
C GLY A 80 -11.63 14.30 11.89
N ALA A 81 -10.89 13.21 11.65
CA ALA A 81 -10.87 12.57 10.35
C ALA A 81 -12.28 12.12 9.95
N THR A 82 -12.71 12.57 8.78
CA THR A 82 -14.00 12.24 8.16
C THR A 82 -13.81 11.87 6.68
N PRO A 83 -14.78 11.24 6.02
CA PRO A 83 -14.71 10.99 4.58
C PRO A 83 -14.38 12.24 3.74
N ALA A 84 -14.96 13.37 4.08
CA ALA A 84 -14.67 14.62 3.39
C ALA A 84 -13.22 15.07 3.60
N CYS A 85 -12.71 14.90 4.83
CA CYS A 85 -11.37 15.31 5.22
C CYS A 85 -10.29 14.49 4.50
N TYR A 86 -10.34 13.16 4.57
CA TYR A 86 -9.29 12.35 3.95
C TYR A 86 -9.33 12.41 2.42
N LEU A 87 -10.50 12.56 1.80
CA LEU A 87 -10.60 12.79 0.35
C LEU A 87 -10.07 14.18 -0.04
N ASP A 88 -10.20 15.21 0.82
CA ASP A 88 -9.61 16.52 0.56
C ASP A 88 -8.08 16.49 0.62
N VAL A 89 -7.52 15.85 1.65
CA VAL A 89 -6.06 15.64 1.75
C VAL A 89 -5.53 14.94 0.50
N LEU A 90 -6.21 13.90 0.04
CA LEU A 90 -5.83 13.17 -1.17
C LEU A 90 -5.89 14.05 -2.43
N ARG A 91 -6.95 14.85 -2.61
CA ARG A 91 -7.05 15.77 -3.77
C ARG A 91 -5.93 16.81 -3.78
N ARG A 92 -5.61 17.36 -2.64
CA ARG A 92 -4.51 18.32 -2.49
C ARG A 92 -3.17 17.66 -2.79
N PHE A 93 -2.94 16.48 -2.26
CA PHE A 93 -1.76 15.69 -2.60
C PHE A 93 -1.66 15.42 -4.09
N ARG A 94 -2.73 14.94 -4.73
CA ARG A 94 -2.77 14.65 -6.17
C ARG A 94 -2.49 15.87 -7.03
N THR A 95 -2.95 17.06 -6.61
CA THR A 95 -2.68 18.31 -7.32
C THR A 95 -1.19 18.63 -7.35
N ALA A 96 -0.48 18.40 -6.24
CA ALA A 96 0.95 18.64 -6.11
C ALA A 96 1.81 17.52 -6.73
N HIS A 97 1.30 16.30 -6.72
CA HIS A 97 2.02 15.08 -7.15
C HIS A 97 1.19 14.28 -8.19
N PRO A 98 1.02 14.81 -9.43
CA PRO A 98 0.14 14.21 -10.43
C PRO A 98 0.57 12.81 -10.89
N GLU A 99 1.87 12.48 -10.80
CA GLU A 99 2.44 11.23 -11.31
C GLU A 99 2.66 10.15 -10.22
N THR A 100 2.56 10.48 -8.93
CA THR A 100 2.81 9.52 -7.84
C THR A 100 1.63 8.57 -7.69
N PRO A 101 1.77 7.25 -7.89
CA PRO A 101 0.68 6.31 -7.67
C PRO A 101 0.24 6.28 -6.20
N VAL A 102 -1.07 6.16 -5.98
CA VAL A 102 -1.69 6.07 -4.65
C VAL A 102 -2.64 4.90 -4.59
N CYS A 103 -2.41 4.01 -3.63
CA CYS A 103 -3.37 2.98 -3.24
C CYS A 103 -4.04 3.37 -1.92
N LEU A 104 -5.36 3.33 -1.86
CA LEU A 104 -6.11 3.48 -0.61
C LEU A 104 -6.30 2.10 0.05
N MET A 105 -5.82 1.94 1.28
CA MET A 105 -6.10 0.77 2.12
C MET A 105 -7.22 1.10 3.10
N LEU A 106 -8.28 0.27 3.12
CA LEU A 106 -9.45 0.51 3.92
C LEU A 106 -10.24 -0.78 4.17
N TYR A 107 -11.18 -0.72 5.11
CA TYR A 107 -12.01 -1.86 5.47
C TYR A 107 -13.38 -1.84 4.79
N ILE A 108 -13.97 -3.00 4.58
CA ILE A 108 -15.23 -3.18 3.84
C ILE A 108 -16.39 -2.33 4.43
N ASN A 109 -16.39 -2.15 5.75
CA ASN A 109 -17.41 -1.36 6.44
C ASN A 109 -17.36 0.15 6.11
N LEU A 110 -16.29 0.64 5.52
CA LEU A 110 -16.19 2.02 5.02
C LEU A 110 -16.77 2.16 3.61
N VAL A 111 -16.85 1.06 2.87
CA VAL A 111 -17.38 1.00 1.49
C VAL A 111 -18.88 0.70 1.47
N ALA A 112 -19.33 -0.22 2.31
CA ALA A 112 -20.71 -0.70 2.31
C ALA A 112 -21.79 0.39 2.53
N PRO A 113 -21.64 1.35 3.49
CA PRO A 113 -22.70 2.35 3.74
C PRO A 113 -22.94 3.29 2.56
N PRO A 114 -21.94 3.85 1.86
CA PRO A 114 -22.17 4.68 0.69
C PRO A 114 -22.54 3.85 -0.55
N GLY A 115 -22.26 2.55 -0.55
CA GLY A 115 -22.33 1.66 -1.69
C GLY A 115 -21.03 1.61 -2.51
N VAL A 116 -20.72 0.41 -3.02
CA VAL A 116 -19.44 0.11 -3.69
C VAL A 116 -19.12 1.08 -4.82
N ARG A 117 -20.05 1.25 -5.76
CA ARG A 117 -19.88 2.14 -6.93
C ARG A 117 -19.62 3.60 -6.53
N ARG A 118 -20.39 4.09 -5.56
CA ARG A 118 -20.25 5.46 -5.09
C ARG A 118 -18.92 5.70 -4.39
N PHE A 119 -18.49 4.73 -3.58
CA PHE A 119 -17.19 4.82 -2.93
C PHE A 119 -16.04 4.81 -3.94
N MET A 120 -16.02 3.84 -4.87
CA MET A 120 -14.97 3.73 -5.89
C MET A 120 -14.88 5.01 -6.74
N GLN A 121 -16.02 5.56 -7.15
CA GLN A 121 -16.05 6.82 -7.90
C GLN A 121 -15.48 7.99 -7.06
N ALA A 122 -15.85 8.11 -5.79
CA ALA A 122 -15.36 9.17 -4.91
C ALA A 122 -13.84 9.06 -4.66
N ALA A 123 -13.31 7.84 -4.51
CA ALA A 123 -11.89 7.57 -4.38
C ALA A 123 -11.12 7.97 -5.66
N ALA A 124 -11.63 7.58 -6.83
CA ALA A 124 -11.05 7.96 -8.12
C ALA A 124 -11.08 9.47 -8.36
N ASP A 125 -12.21 10.12 -8.06
CA ASP A 125 -12.36 11.60 -8.19
C ASP A 125 -11.44 12.36 -7.24
N ALA A 126 -11.05 11.74 -6.11
CA ALA A 126 -10.05 12.29 -5.20
C ALA A 126 -8.61 12.05 -5.65
N GLY A 127 -8.40 11.18 -6.63
CA GLY A 127 -7.08 10.93 -7.22
C GLY A 127 -6.39 9.63 -6.76
N ALA A 128 -7.12 8.68 -6.20
CA ALA A 128 -6.62 7.33 -6.01
C ALA A 128 -6.40 6.61 -7.36
N ASP A 129 -5.46 5.67 -7.39
CA ASP A 129 -5.16 4.81 -8.53
C ASP A 129 -5.56 3.35 -8.25
N ALA A 130 -5.56 2.99 -6.97
CA ALA A 130 -5.88 1.65 -6.52
C ALA A 130 -6.62 1.67 -5.18
N VAL A 131 -7.30 0.58 -4.91
CA VAL A 131 -7.94 0.29 -3.63
C VAL A 131 -7.52 -1.12 -3.19
N LEU A 132 -7.21 -1.26 -1.89
CA LEU A 132 -6.94 -2.52 -1.23
C LEU A 132 -7.85 -2.63 -0.01
N ILE A 133 -8.61 -3.73 0.08
CA ILE A 133 -9.58 -3.99 1.16
C ILE A 133 -9.18 -5.31 1.83
N PRO A 134 -8.44 -5.25 2.97
CA PRO A 134 -7.86 -6.45 3.58
C PRO A 134 -8.88 -7.50 4.02
N ASP A 135 -10.06 -7.09 4.41
CA ASP A 135 -11.17 -7.91 4.86
C ASP A 135 -12.19 -8.25 3.75
N LEU A 136 -11.86 -7.99 2.47
CA LEU A 136 -12.64 -8.43 1.32
C LEU A 136 -12.05 -9.74 0.75
N PRO A 137 -12.62 -10.92 1.10
CA PRO A 137 -12.08 -12.19 0.65
C PRO A 137 -12.33 -12.42 -0.84
N THR A 138 -11.43 -13.14 -1.49
CA THR A 138 -11.55 -13.48 -2.92
C THR A 138 -12.86 -14.22 -3.25
N SER A 139 -13.35 -15.06 -2.32
CA SER A 139 -14.65 -15.73 -2.48
C SER A 139 -15.85 -14.77 -2.54
N MET A 140 -15.77 -13.65 -1.83
CA MET A 140 -16.80 -12.62 -1.90
C MET A 140 -16.74 -11.86 -3.22
N ARG A 141 -15.54 -11.52 -3.68
CA ARG A 141 -15.34 -10.87 -5.00
C ARG A 141 -15.87 -11.75 -6.15
N GLU A 142 -15.68 -13.07 -6.06
CA GLU A 142 -16.18 -14.04 -7.04
C GLU A 142 -17.72 -14.17 -6.99
N ALA A 143 -18.31 -14.10 -5.78
CA ALA A 143 -19.76 -14.19 -5.60
C ALA A 143 -20.47 -12.86 -5.93
N GLU A 144 -19.80 -11.74 -5.76
CA GLU A 144 -20.32 -10.39 -5.94
C GLU A 144 -19.41 -9.59 -6.92
N PRO A 145 -19.59 -9.78 -8.24
CA PRO A 145 -18.77 -9.12 -9.27
C PRO A 145 -18.79 -7.59 -9.22
N GLU A 146 -19.75 -7.01 -8.50
CA GLU A 146 -19.90 -5.55 -8.35
C GLU A 146 -18.61 -4.89 -7.86
N TRP A 147 -17.80 -5.56 -7.00
CA TRP A 147 -16.57 -5.02 -6.48
C TRP A 147 -15.56 -4.73 -7.59
N ASP A 148 -15.36 -5.70 -8.48
CA ASP A 148 -14.42 -5.60 -9.61
C ASP A 148 -14.97 -4.68 -10.72
N GLU A 149 -16.29 -4.75 -10.97
CA GLU A 149 -16.96 -3.89 -11.94
C GLU A 149 -16.87 -2.42 -11.53
N ALA A 150 -17.22 -2.11 -10.27
CA ALA A 150 -17.20 -0.75 -9.75
C ALA A 150 -15.78 -0.13 -9.76
N ALA A 151 -14.76 -0.91 -9.36
CA ALA A 151 -13.38 -0.47 -9.43
C ALA A 151 -12.97 -0.15 -10.88
N ARG A 152 -13.25 -1.06 -11.82
CA ARG A 152 -12.94 -0.89 -13.25
C ARG A 152 -13.70 0.30 -13.87
N GLU A 153 -14.98 0.47 -13.57
CA GLU A 153 -15.80 1.60 -14.05
C GLU A 153 -15.28 2.95 -13.56
N ALA A 154 -14.76 2.98 -12.31
CA ALA A 154 -14.13 4.16 -11.74
C ALA A 154 -12.69 4.39 -12.26
N GLY A 155 -12.08 3.43 -12.97
CA GLY A 155 -10.69 3.49 -13.41
C GLY A 155 -9.71 3.23 -12.27
N LEU A 156 -10.07 2.40 -11.29
CA LEU A 156 -9.22 2.00 -10.18
C LEU A 156 -8.76 0.55 -10.33
N HIS A 157 -7.55 0.29 -9.89
CA HIS A 157 -7.12 -1.08 -9.61
C HIS A 157 -7.74 -1.59 -8.30
N LEU A 158 -8.09 -2.86 -8.26
CA LEU A 158 -8.48 -3.55 -7.03
C LEU A 158 -7.40 -4.57 -6.67
N VAL A 159 -6.54 -4.17 -5.73
CA VAL A 159 -5.39 -4.96 -5.28
C VAL A 159 -5.86 -6.13 -4.41
N ALA A 160 -5.26 -7.29 -4.59
CA ALA A 160 -5.53 -8.46 -3.77
C ALA A 160 -4.31 -8.86 -2.93
N ILE A 161 -4.60 -9.41 -1.74
CA ILE A 161 -3.60 -9.89 -0.79
C ILE A 161 -3.37 -11.38 -0.97
N VAL A 162 -2.09 -11.78 -1.07
CA VAL A 162 -1.66 -13.18 -1.02
C VAL A 162 -1.09 -13.48 0.37
N PRO A 163 -1.70 -14.39 1.13
CA PRO A 163 -1.14 -14.80 2.42
C PRO A 163 0.07 -15.73 2.25
N PRO A 164 1.01 -15.76 3.21
CA PRO A 164 2.27 -16.50 3.09
C PRO A 164 2.10 -18.03 3.05
N ASN A 165 0.93 -18.53 3.41
CA ASN A 165 0.57 -19.96 3.40
C ASN A 165 -0.39 -20.32 2.26
N ALA A 166 -0.50 -19.47 1.23
CA ALA A 166 -1.36 -19.75 0.09
C ALA A 166 -0.88 -21.00 -0.68
N SER A 167 -1.83 -21.87 -1.03
CA SER A 167 -1.58 -22.97 -1.99
C SER A 167 -1.41 -22.41 -3.41
N ASP A 168 -0.82 -23.19 -4.29
CA ASP A 168 -0.61 -22.79 -5.69
C ASP A 168 -1.93 -22.45 -6.40
N GLU A 169 -2.99 -23.23 -6.11
CA GLU A 169 -4.34 -22.96 -6.61
C GLU A 169 -4.87 -21.59 -6.12
N ARG A 170 -4.66 -21.27 -4.82
CA ARG A 170 -5.07 -20.00 -4.24
C ARG A 170 -4.26 -18.83 -4.83
N VAL A 171 -2.96 -19.03 -5.06
CA VAL A 171 -2.11 -18.02 -5.72
C VAL A 171 -2.63 -17.75 -7.13
N ALA A 172 -2.93 -18.80 -7.92
CA ALA A 172 -3.46 -18.64 -9.27
C ALA A 172 -4.82 -17.90 -9.30
N ARG A 173 -5.73 -18.20 -8.35
CA ARG A 173 -7.01 -17.48 -8.22
C ARG A 173 -6.80 -16.00 -7.91
N ILE A 174 -5.94 -15.68 -6.94
CA ILE A 174 -5.65 -14.30 -6.57
C ILE A 174 -5.00 -13.55 -7.73
N ALA A 175 -4.08 -14.20 -8.45
CA ALA A 175 -3.44 -13.63 -9.64
C ALA A 175 -4.44 -13.18 -10.71
N GLY A 176 -5.56 -13.90 -10.87
CA GLY A 176 -6.63 -13.53 -11.79
C GLY A 176 -7.55 -12.40 -11.32
N LEU A 177 -7.49 -12.05 -10.03
CA LEU A 177 -8.34 -11.03 -9.43
C LEU A 177 -7.60 -9.71 -9.11
N THR A 178 -6.28 -9.74 -8.96
CA THR A 178 -5.51 -8.55 -8.60
C THR A 178 -5.18 -7.70 -9.82
N SER A 179 -5.11 -6.39 -9.64
CA SER A 179 -4.65 -5.44 -10.66
C SER A 179 -3.78 -4.34 -10.03
N GLY A 180 -2.97 -3.66 -10.85
CA GLY A 180 -2.01 -2.65 -10.41
C GLY A 180 -0.76 -3.28 -9.80
N TYR A 181 -0.90 -3.94 -8.66
CA TYR A 181 0.14 -4.76 -8.04
C TYR A 181 -0.48 -5.91 -7.24
N THR A 182 0.35 -6.84 -6.77
CA THR A 182 -0.07 -7.91 -5.88
C THR A 182 0.54 -7.67 -4.49
N TYR A 183 -0.29 -7.59 -3.45
CA TYR A 183 0.19 -7.43 -2.07
C TYR A 183 0.54 -8.81 -1.49
N LEU A 184 1.81 -9.07 -1.24
CA LEU A 184 2.25 -10.31 -0.62
C LEU A 184 2.50 -10.10 0.87
N LEU A 185 1.72 -10.77 1.71
CA LEU A 185 2.00 -10.81 3.14
C LEU A 185 3.23 -11.71 3.36
N SER A 186 4.28 -11.13 3.92
CA SER A 186 5.43 -11.88 4.38
C SER A 186 5.53 -11.80 5.89
N ARG A 187 5.58 -12.95 6.54
CA ARG A 187 6.33 -13.00 7.79
C ARG A 187 7.81 -13.04 7.39
N VAL A 188 8.45 -11.88 7.28
CA VAL A 188 9.91 -11.78 7.33
C VAL A 188 10.34 -12.09 8.76
N GLY A 189 9.94 -13.25 9.23
CA GLY A 189 10.39 -13.89 10.45
C GLY A 189 11.43 -14.90 10.05
N ILE A 190 12.65 -14.48 10.14
CA ILE A 190 13.90 -15.20 10.03
C ILE A 190 13.98 -16.22 11.17
N THR A 191 13.43 -17.41 10.96
CA THR A 191 13.84 -18.61 11.68
C THR A 191 13.38 -19.83 10.88
N GLY A 192 14.19 -20.21 9.91
CA GLY A 192 14.03 -21.43 9.15
C GLY A 192 15.36 -21.78 8.52
N THR A 193 16.07 -22.75 9.11
CA THR A 193 17.36 -23.26 8.64
C THR A 193 17.23 -24.19 7.44
N ASP A 194 16.12 -24.17 6.69
CA ASP A 194 15.91 -24.99 5.50
C ASP A 194 16.25 -24.22 4.24
N HIS A 195 17.54 -24.11 3.95
CA HIS A 195 18.07 -23.49 2.72
C HIS A 195 17.90 -24.34 1.44
N ALA A 196 17.29 -25.50 1.51
CA ALA A 196 17.25 -26.44 0.37
C ALA A 196 16.07 -26.24 -0.59
N SER A 197 15.00 -25.49 -0.23
CA SER A 197 13.77 -25.35 -1.04
C SER A 197 13.29 -23.92 -1.30
N GLY A 198 14.06 -22.91 -0.91
CA GLY A 198 13.64 -21.51 -1.01
C GLY A 198 12.67 -21.08 0.11
N THR A 199 12.47 -19.77 0.26
CA THR A 199 11.49 -19.22 1.23
C THR A 199 10.06 -19.33 0.70
N PRO A 200 9.02 -19.36 1.56
CA PRO A 200 7.63 -19.28 1.11
C PRO A 200 7.36 -18.08 0.19
N ALA A 201 8.01 -16.95 0.43
CA ALA A 201 7.85 -15.76 -0.42
C ALA A 201 8.39 -15.98 -1.83
N GLU A 202 9.59 -16.56 -1.98
CA GLU A 202 10.17 -16.89 -3.30
C GLU A 202 9.28 -17.85 -4.10
N ARG A 203 8.71 -18.87 -3.45
CA ARG A 203 7.77 -19.78 -4.12
C ARG A 203 6.56 -19.02 -4.64
N ILE A 204 5.89 -18.25 -3.78
CA ILE A 204 4.68 -17.50 -4.14
C ILE A 204 4.96 -16.49 -5.25
N ILE A 205 6.09 -15.77 -5.19
CA ILE A 205 6.46 -14.81 -6.24
C ILE A 205 6.62 -15.53 -7.59
N ARG A 206 7.36 -16.66 -7.64
CA ARG A 206 7.47 -17.47 -8.87
C ARG A 206 6.12 -17.95 -9.40
N ASP A 207 5.19 -18.33 -8.51
CA ASP A 207 3.86 -18.79 -8.92
C ASP A 207 3.00 -17.64 -9.44
N LEU A 208 3.11 -16.43 -8.85
CA LEU A 208 2.49 -15.20 -9.34
C LEU A 208 3.03 -14.83 -10.74
N GLU A 209 4.35 -14.91 -10.94
CA GLU A 209 4.98 -14.64 -12.25
C GLU A 209 4.49 -15.64 -13.32
N ARG A 210 4.42 -16.94 -12.99
CA ARG A 210 3.86 -17.96 -13.90
C ARG A 210 2.41 -17.70 -14.26
N ALA A 211 1.63 -17.20 -13.29
CA ALA A 211 0.24 -16.80 -13.48
C ALA A 211 0.09 -15.45 -14.18
N LYS A 212 1.20 -14.75 -14.51
CA LYS A 212 1.22 -13.40 -15.10
C LYS A 212 0.48 -12.37 -14.26
N ALA A 213 0.55 -12.49 -12.93
CA ALA A 213 0.04 -11.50 -12.01
C ALA A 213 0.80 -10.18 -12.11
N PRO A 214 0.19 -9.04 -11.75
CA PRO A 214 0.91 -7.79 -11.56
C PRO A 214 2.05 -7.93 -10.56
N PRO A 215 3.08 -7.05 -10.62
CA PRO A 215 4.27 -7.11 -9.77
C PRO A 215 3.94 -7.29 -8.29
N ALA A 216 4.67 -8.19 -7.60
CA ALA A 216 4.46 -8.46 -6.19
C ALA A 216 5.21 -7.45 -5.30
N LEU A 217 4.51 -6.75 -4.42
CA LEU A 217 5.08 -5.92 -3.36
C LEU A 217 4.98 -6.67 -2.03
N LEU A 218 6.12 -6.76 -1.35
CA LEU A 218 6.20 -7.43 -0.05
C LEU A 218 5.85 -6.42 1.05
N GLY A 219 4.73 -6.64 1.72
CA GLY A 219 4.31 -5.87 2.88
C GLY A 219 4.33 -6.69 4.16
N PHE A 220 4.17 -6.03 5.30
CA PHE A 220 4.19 -6.59 6.66
C PHE A 220 5.60 -6.96 7.16
N GLY A 221 6.02 -6.30 8.26
CA GLY A 221 7.29 -6.60 8.92
C GLY A 221 8.52 -5.96 8.26
N ILE A 222 8.37 -5.15 7.24
CA ILE A 222 9.46 -4.37 6.67
C ILE A 222 9.74 -3.16 7.56
N SER A 223 10.84 -3.21 8.31
CA SER A 223 11.20 -2.16 9.28
C SER A 223 12.67 -1.74 9.23
N THR A 224 13.48 -2.39 8.40
CA THR A 224 14.90 -2.07 8.21
C THR A 224 15.30 -2.17 6.74
N PRO A 225 16.37 -1.49 6.30
CA PRO A 225 16.94 -1.66 4.97
C PRO A 225 17.31 -3.11 4.64
N GLU A 226 17.74 -3.89 5.64
CA GLU A 226 18.03 -5.32 5.50
C GLU A 226 16.80 -6.12 5.07
N HIS A 227 15.61 -5.79 5.61
CA HIS A 227 14.36 -6.43 5.18
C HIS A 227 14.02 -6.09 3.73
N VAL A 228 14.31 -4.85 3.28
CA VAL A 228 14.14 -4.45 1.87
C VAL A 228 15.00 -5.31 0.97
N ARG A 229 16.31 -5.42 1.28
CA ARG A 229 17.24 -6.21 0.48
C ARG A 229 16.78 -7.65 0.34
N ARG A 230 16.40 -8.31 1.44
CA ARG A 230 15.89 -9.70 1.43
C ARG A 230 14.60 -9.87 0.62
N ALA A 231 13.71 -8.86 0.66
CA ALA A 231 12.50 -8.89 -0.14
C ALA A 231 12.82 -8.89 -1.64
N LEU A 232 13.78 -8.05 -2.06
CA LEU A 232 14.20 -7.97 -3.46
C LEU A 232 15.00 -9.21 -3.89
N GLU A 233 15.87 -9.75 -3.04
CA GLU A 233 16.57 -11.03 -3.25
C GLU A 233 15.59 -12.20 -3.43
N ALA A 234 14.44 -12.16 -2.76
CA ALA A 234 13.35 -13.13 -2.93
C ALA A 234 12.55 -12.94 -4.24
N GLY A 235 12.84 -11.91 -5.03
CA GLY A 235 12.20 -11.62 -6.31
C GLY A 235 11.03 -10.63 -6.24
N ALA A 236 10.77 -10.00 -5.06
CA ALA A 236 9.72 -8.99 -4.98
C ALA A 236 10.06 -7.77 -5.85
N ALA A 237 9.06 -7.20 -6.51
CA ALA A 237 9.20 -5.97 -7.28
C ALA A 237 9.36 -4.71 -6.41
N GLY A 238 9.22 -4.85 -5.10
CA GLY A 238 9.38 -3.78 -4.13
C GLY A 238 8.79 -4.14 -2.78
N VAL A 239 8.73 -3.14 -1.91
CA VAL A 239 8.29 -3.29 -0.51
C VAL A 239 7.29 -2.21 -0.10
N ILE A 240 6.44 -2.58 0.87
CA ILE A 240 5.55 -1.65 1.57
C ILE A 240 6.07 -1.50 3.00
N VAL A 241 6.34 -0.26 3.41
CA VAL A 241 6.92 0.09 4.72
C VAL A 241 5.90 0.88 5.53
N GLY A 242 5.26 0.25 6.52
CA GLY A 242 4.18 0.85 7.31
C GLY A 242 4.61 1.23 8.72
N SER A 243 4.45 0.29 9.67
CA SER A 243 4.56 0.54 11.12
C SER A 243 5.84 1.26 11.54
N ALA A 244 6.96 1.04 10.85
CA ALA A 244 8.22 1.73 11.13
C ALA A 244 8.10 3.25 10.92
N LEU A 245 7.41 3.69 9.87
CA LEU A 245 7.21 5.10 9.55
C LEU A 245 6.09 5.73 10.39
N VAL A 246 4.99 5.02 10.57
CA VAL A 246 3.87 5.44 11.45
C VAL A 246 4.36 5.66 12.88
N LYS A 247 5.28 4.83 13.38
CA LYS A 247 5.89 5.00 14.69
C LYS A 247 6.65 6.32 14.82
N ILE A 248 7.40 6.73 13.80
CA ILE A 248 8.11 8.02 13.77
C ILE A 248 7.12 9.19 13.94
N VAL A 249 5.98 9.15 13.24
CA VAL A 249 4.93 10.15 13.41
C VAL A 249 4.45 10.18 14.87
N SER A 250 4.20 9.02 15.48
CA SER A 250 3.74 8.91 16.86
C SER A 250 4.73 9.46 17.90
N GLU A 251 6.02 9.32 17.64
CA GLU A 251 7.08 9.74 18.56
C GLU A 251 7.34 11.25 18.55
N HIS A 252 6.77 11.99 17.58
CA HIS A 252 7.05 13.42 17.39
C HIS A 252 5.78 14.30 17.35
N LEU A 253 4.68 13.86 17.95
CA LEU A 253 3.37 14.55 17.87
C LEU A 253 3.38 16.02 18.34
N GLY A 254 4.31 16.40 19.22
CA GLY A 254 4.40 17.76 19.75
C GLY A 254 5.26 18.73 18.91
N ASP A 255 5.98 18.24 17.90
CA ASP A 255 6.91 19.03 17.08
C ASP A 255 6.85 18.58 15.62
N ARG A 256 6.10 19.33 14.82
CA ARG A 256 5.91 19.02 13.38
C ARG A 256 7.21 19.02 12.60
N ASP A 257 8.09 19.99 12.84
CA ASP A 257 9.33 20.10 12.07
C ASP A 257 10.30 18.97 12.42
N ALA A 258 10.40 18.61 13.70
CA ALA A 258 11.16 17.43 14.13
C ALA A 258 10.56 16.14 13.56
N MET A 259 9.22 16.01 13.53
CA MET A 259 8.50 14.88 12.95
C MET A 259 8.87 14.69 11.47
N LEU A 260 8.70 15.73 10.64
CA LEU A 260 8.96 15.65 9.21
C LEU A 260 10.43 15.36 8.92
N LYS A 261 11.34 15.98 9.67
CA LYS A 261 12.79 15.71 9.55
C LYS A 261 13.14 14.27 9.92
N ALA A 262 12.59 13.76 11.04
CA ALA A 262 12.83 12.38 11.47
C ALA A 262 12.26 11.38 10.45
N LEU A 263 11.04 11.64 9.96
CA LEU A 263 10.37 10.82 8.96
C LEU A 263 11.17 10.73 7.64
N GLY A 264 11.62 11.87 7.12
CA GLY A 264 12.43 11.91 5.92
C GLY A 264 13.75 11.16 6.08
N SER A 265 14.42 11.34 7.23
CA SER A 265 15.67 10.64 7.56
C SER A 265 15.48 9.13 7.69
N ALA A 266 14.31 8.68 8.18
CA ALA A 266 13.98 7.26 8.31
C ALA A 266 13.54 6.63 6.98
N ALA A 267 12.83 7.37 6.12
CA ALA A 267 12.31 6.87 4.86
C ALA A 267 13.38 6.72 3.77
N ALA A 268 14.29 7.68 3.66
CA ALA A 268 15.30 7.70 2.59
C ALA A 268 16.18 6.42 2.49
N PRO A 269 16.62 5.78 3.58
CA PRO A 269 17.40 4.53 3.50
C PRO A 269 16.63 3.36 2.88
N PHE A 270 15.31 3.29 3.05
CA PHE A 270 14.50 2.23 2.42
C PHE A 270 14.57 2.35 0.90
N LYS A 271 14.34 3.56 0.35
CA LYS A 271 14.47 3.79 -1.10
C LYS A 271 15.90 3.60 -1.59
N ALA A 272 16.90 4.07 -0.85
CA ALA A 272 18.30 3.88 -1.25
C ALA A 272 18.63 2.40 -1.43
N THR A 273 18.13 1.53 -0.55
CA THR A 273 18.36 0.08 -0.63
C THR A 273 17.68 -0.56 -1.85
N THR A 274 16.54 -0.03 -2.33
CA THR A 274 15.89 -0.59 -3.54
C THR A 274 16.65 -0.32 -4.83
N ARG A 275 17.68 0.55 -4.81
CA ARG A 275 18.53 0.89 -5.97
C ARG A 275 19.79 0.04 -6.07
N THR A 276 20.13 -0.70 -5.04
CA THR A 276 21.41 -1.44 -4.93
C THR A 276 21.21 -2.96 -4.90
N ALA A 277 19.99 -3.42 -5.13
CA ALA A 277 19.61 -4.83 -5.09
C ALA A 277 19.76 -5.52 -6.46
#